data_83cab9d781085c9101cd894fb963af4f
#
_entry.id   83cab9d781085c9101cd894fb963af4f
#
_cell.length_a   1.000
_cell.length_b   1.000
_cell.length_c   1.000
_cell.angle_alpha   90.00
_cell.angle_beta   90.00
_cell.angle_gamma   90.00
#
_symmetry.space_group_name_H-M   'P 1'
#
loop_
_entity.id
_entity.type
_entity.pdbx_description
1 polymer ?
#
loop_
_entity_poly.entity_id
_entity_poly.type
_entity_poly.pdbx_seq_one_letter_code
_entity_poly.pdbx_strand_id
1 'polypeptide(L)'
;MTSEHDHGLPHASGHGDHGHGHQGQGHLEHGHPDHVHDAACEVAHGTVPAHVDGRTLVAVFATPVAQYLLRYAADAGYRPVLVEPDSQLAKEAGEAGFDVRPVMTSVPDSNADVVVTDHHRDELGVMLRDALASPARWVGIMGSPRAEPPHIEALALLGVEPGEVARVQRPIGLNIGSKTPPEIAIATLAGLIADRNERPGGFHFG
;
A
#
# COMPACT_ATOMS: atom_id res chain seq x y z
N MET A 1 54.89 34.34 0.02
CA MET A 1 55.73 33.20 0.42
C MET A 1 55.12 32.01 -0.30
N THR A 2 55.42 31.81 -1.60
CA THR A 2 56.51 31.10 -2.27
C THR A 2 56.71 29.73 -1.62
N SER A 3 56.50 28.61 -2.28
CA SER A 3 57.29 28.15 -3.40
C SER A 3 56.69 26.98 -4.14
N GLU A 4 56.77 27.05 -5.45
CA GLU A 4 56.68 25.99 -6.45
C GLU A 4 57.82 24.97 -6.28
N HIS A 5 57.59 23.72 -6.70
CA HIS A 5 58.60 22.90 -7.34
C HIS A 5 57.97 21.95 -8.37
N ASP A 6 58.27 22.29 -9.58
CA ASP A 6 58.25 21.58 -10.83
C ASP A 6 59.48 20.65 -10.95
N HIS A 7 59.34 19.47 -11.52
CA HIS A 7 60.30 18.64 -12.27
C HIS A 7 59.56 17.42 -12.83
N GLY A 8 59.35 17.20 -14.12
CA GLY A 8 60.35 17.24 -15.19
C GLY A 8 60.38 15.83 -15.81
N LEU A 9 59.86 15.66 -17.02
CA LEU A 9 60.06 14.51 -17.95
C LEU A 9 61.55 14.52 -18.41
N PRO A 10 62.15 13.52 -19.11
CA PRO A 10 61.57 12.75 -20.21
C PRO A 10 62.23 11.35 -20.52
N HIS A 11 61.84 10.78 -21.70
CA HIS A 11 62.50 9.84 -22.64
C HIS A 11 62.40 8.33 -22.31
N ALA A 12 62.30 7.43 -23.23
CA ALA A 12 62.09 7.29 -24.67
C ALA A 12 62.29 5.81 -25.05
N SER A 13 61.51 5.37 -26.03
CA SER A 13 61.82 4.35 -27.06
C SER A 13 62.22 2.91 -26.67
N GLY A 14 61.52 1.95 -27.30
CA GLY A 14 61.96 0.56 -27.48
C GLY A 14 60.94 -0.27 -28.21
N HIS A 15 61.10 -0.40 -29.54
CA HIS A 15 60.37 -1.31 -30.41
C HIS A 15 60.58 -2.78 -30.03
N GLY A 16 59.55 -3.59 -30.10
CA GLY A 16 59.60 -5.04 -30.00
C GLY A 16 58.37 -5.68 -30.67
N ASP A 17 58.47 -5.90 -31.95
CA ASP A 17 57.57 -6.66 -32.77
C ASP A 17 57.69 -8.16 -32.43
N HIS A 18 56.65 -8.78 -31.89
CA HIS A 18 56.53 -10.24 -31.84
C HIS A 18 55.10 -10.62 -32.21
N GLY A 19 54.98 -11.02 -33.49
CA GLY A 19 53.80 -11.70 -33.98
C GLY A 19 53.56 -13.02 -33.23
N HIS A 20 52.37 -13.18 -32.68
CA HIS A 20 51.84 -14.47 -32.23
C HIS A 20 50.46 -14.72 -32.83
N GLY A 21 50.39 -15.93 -33.44
CA GLY A 21 49.26 -16.41 -34.22
C GLY A 21 47.93 -16.43 -33.43
N HIS A 22 46.89 -16.01 -34.09
CA HIS A 22 45.51 -16.20 -33.68
C HIS A 22 45.14 -17.67 -33.73
N GLN A 23 45.13 -18.33 -32.56
CA GLN A 23 44.31 -19.53 -32.37
C GLN A 23 42.91 -19.11 -32.00
N GLY A 24 41.96 -19.42 -32.84
CA GLY A 24 40.54 -19.22 -32.61
C GLY A 24 40.09 -19.97 -31.35
N GLN A 25 39.83 -19.24 -30.28
CA GLN A 25 39.08 -19.74 -29.14
C GLN A 25 37.59 -19.49 -29.47
N GLY A 26 36.89 -20.58 -29.65
CA GLY A 26 35.44 -20.57 -29.80
C GLY A 26 34.78 -19.89 -28.60
N HIS A 27 34.05 -18.83 -28.86
CA HIS A 27 33.11 -18.27 -27.88
C HIS A 27 32.10 -19.35 -27.57
N LEU A 28 32.23 -19.96 -26.39
CA LEU A 28 31.14 -20.66 -25.77
C LEU A 28 30.07 -19.59 -25.48
N GLU A 29 29.04 -19.54 -26.29
CA GLU A 29 27.79 -18.85 -25.96
C GLU A 29 27.31 -19.50 -24.67
N HIS A 30 27.54 -18.78 -23.54
CA HIS A 30 26.82 -19.06 -22.32
C HIS A 30 25.37 -18.68 -22.58
N GLY A 31 24.61 -19.66 -23.06
CA GLY A 31 23.15 -19.57 -23.07
C GLY A 31 22.72 -19.26 -21.64
N HIS A 32 22.28 -18.02 -21.40
CA HIS A 32 21.58 -17.70 -20.18
C HIS A 32 20.38 -18.65 -20.13
N PRO A 33 20.16 -19.36 -19.01
CA PRO A 33 18.93 -20.11 -18.86
C PRO A 33 17.77 -19.15 -19.09
N ASP A 34 16.84 -19.52 -19.96
CA ASP A 34 15.62 -18.77 -20.20
C ASP A 34 14.98 -18.47 -18.86
N HIS A 35 15.18 -17.24 -18.36
CA HIS A 35 14.44 -16.75 -17.22
C HIS A 35 12.99 -16.67 -17.71
N VAL A 36 12.19 -17.62 -17.30
CA VAL A 36 10.73 -17.53 -17.46
C VAL A 36 10.30 -16.32 -16.64
N HIS A 37 10.18 -15.18 -17.32
CA HIS A 37 9.59 -13.98 -16.71
C HIS A 37 8.13 -14.32 -16.44
N ASP A 38 7.78 -14.45 -15.15
CA ASP A 38 6.37 -14.55 -14.78
C ASP A 38 5.67 -13.21 -15.03
N ALA A 39 4.35 -13.22 -15.11
CA ALA A 39 3.56 -12.02 -15.38
C ALA A 39 3.81 -10.91 -14.36
N ALA A 40 4.15 -11.26 -13.11
CA ALA A 40 4.47 -10.30 -12.05
C ALA A 40 5.82 -9.60 -12.32
N CYS A 41 6.80 -10.32 -12.85
CA CYS A 41 8.10 -9.77 -13.24
C CYS A 41 7.94 -8.77 -14.41
N GLU A 42 7.15 -9.08 -15.40
CA GLU A 42 6.87 -8.21 -16.54
C GLU A 42 6.19 -6.90 -16.11
N VAL A 43 5.20 -6.99 -15.21
CA VAL A 43 4.56 -5.81 -14.60
C VAL A 43 5.56 -4.98 -13.80
N ALA A 44 6.41 -5.62 -12.98
CA ALA A 44 7.41 -4.93 -12.16
C ALA A 44 8.45 -4.19 -12.99
N HIS A 45 8.80 -4.70 -14.17
CA HIS A 45 9.70 -4.05 -15.13
C HIS A 45 9.01 -3.03 -16.05
N GLY A 46 7.69 -2.86 -15.93
CA GLY A 46 6.91 -1.92 -16.74
C GLY A 46 6.77 -2.33 -18.21
N THR A 47 7.04 -3.58 -18.55
CA THR A 47 6.88 -4.12 -19.92
C THR A 47 5.42 -4.44 -20.24
N VAL A 48 4.61 -4.68 -19.21
CA VAL A 48 3.16 -4.87 -19.29
C VAL A 48 2.49 -3.94 -18.26
N PRO A 49 1.38 -3.29 -18.60
CA PRO A 49 0.65 -2.45 -17.64
C PRO A 49 0.09 -3.31 -16.50
N ALA A 50 0.15 -2.76 -15.28
CA ALA A 50 -0.49 -3.39 -14.14
C ALA A 50 -2.00 -3.52 -14.38
N HIS A 51 -2.56 -4.70 -14.11
CA HIS A 51 -4.01 -4.90 -14.18
C HIS A 51 -4.65 -4.19 -12.97
N VAL A 52 -5.45 -3.16 -13.25
CA VAL A 52 -6.28 -2.48 -12.24
C VAL A 52 -7.63 -3.19 -12.21
N ASP A 53 -7.89 -3.94 -11.15
CA ASP A 53 -9.10 -4.76 -10.99
C ASP A 53 -10.33 -3.98 -10.50
N GLY A 54 -10.30 -2.65 -10.56
CA GLY A 54 -11.40 -1.77 -10.16
C GLY A 54 -11.68 -1.75 -8.66
N ARG A 55 -10.74 -2.22 -7.81
CA ARG A 55 -10.90 -2.22 -6.36
C ARG A 55 -11.06 -0.82 -5.80
N THR A 56 -11.94 -0.69 -4.80
CA THR A 56 -12.20 0.56 -4.10
C THR A 56 -11.65 0.49 -2.68
N LEU A 57 -10.97 1.53 -2.22
CA LEU A 57 -10.66 1.72 -0.81
C LEU A 57 -11.50 2.86 -0.25
N VAL A 58 -12.32 2.54 0.74
CA VAL A 58 -13.14 3.50 1.46
C VAL A 58 -12.50 3.75 2.83
N ALA A 59 -11.97 4.94 3.06
CA ALA A 59 -11.61 5.38 4.41
C ALA A 59 -12.77 6.11 5.05
N VAL A 60 -13.07 5.81 6.30
CA VAL A 60 -14.11 6.48 7.08
C VAL A 60 -13.45 7.39 8.11
N PHE A 61 -13.89 8.63 8.17
CA PHE A 61 -13.37 9.76 8.92
C PHE A 61 -12.07 10.37 8.36
N ALA A 62 -12.03 11.70 8.29
CA ALA A 62 -10.96 12.50 7.70
C ALA A 62 -9.76 12.66 8.65
N THR A 63 -9.12 11.55 9.00
CA THR A 63 -7.92 11.56 9.85
C THR A 63 -6.63 11.73 9.03
N PRO A 64 -5.51 12.11 9.65
CA PRO A 64 -4.21 12.09 8.98
C PRO A 64 -3.85 10.70 8.41
N VAL A 65 -4.24 9.61 9.10
CA VAL A 65 -4.03 8.24 8.59
C VAL A 65 -4.85 7.99 7.34
N ALA A 66 -6.14 8.41 7.31
CA ALA A 66 -7.00 8.29 6.13
C ALA A 66 -6.39 8.99 4.92
N GLN A 67 -5.84 10.18 5.08
CA GLN A 67 -5.23 10.94 3.99
C GLN A 67 -4.03 10.22 3.37
N TYR A 68 -3.12 9.67 4.20
CA TYR A 68 -2.00 8.87 3.70
C TYR A 68 -2.48 7.57 3.06
N LEU A 69 -3.42 6.89 3.71
CA LEU A 69 -3.95 5.61 3.23
C LEU A 69 -4.58 5.76 1.84
N LEU A 70 -5.42 6.78 1.63
CA LEU A 70 -6.08 7.02 0.35
C LEU A 70 -5.10 7.41 -0.76
N ARG A 71 -4.06 8.20 -0.46
CA ARG A 71 -3.00 8.54 -1.42
C ARG A 71 -2.22 7.29 -1.85
N TYR A 72 -1.74 6.50 -0.89
CA TYR A 72 -1.01 5.27 -1.19
C TYR A 72 -1.88 4.23 -1.91
N ALA A 73 -3.17 4.17 -1.58
CA ALA A 73 -4.13 3.31 -2.26
C ALA A 73 -4.30 3.70 -3.74
N ALA A 74 -4.35 5.01 -4.05
CA ALA A 74 -4.39 5.49 -5.43
C ALA A 74 -3.17 5.02 -6.23
N ASP A 75 -1.97 5.18 -5.67
CA ASP A 75 -0.71 4.71 -6.28
C ASP A 75 -0.69 3.18 -6.45
N ALA A 76 -1.36 2.44 -5.56
CA ALA A 76 -1.52 0.99 -5.64
C ALA A 76 -2.69 0.54 -6.55
N GLY A 77 -3.32 1.45 -7.30
CA GLY A 77 -4.37 1.16 -8.27
C GLY A 77 -5.78 0.99 -7.69
N TYR A 78 -6.01 1.39 -6.43
CA TYR A 78 -7.36 1.49 -5.89
C TYR A 78 -8.04 2.78 -6.33
N ARG A 79 -9.38 2.77 -6.38
CA ARG A 79 -10.20 3.97 -6.39
C ARG A 79 -10.40 4.44 -4.94
N PRO A 80 -9.75 5.55 -4.51
CA PRO A 80 -9.85 6.03 -3.14
C PRO A 80 -11.13 6.83 -2.94
N VAL A 81 -11.86 6.59 -1.85
CA VAL A 81 -13.03 7.35 -1.43
C VAL A 81 -12.94 7.64 0.06
N LEU A 82 -13.25 8.86 0.46
CA LEU A 82 -13.38 9.26 1.86
C LEU A 82 -14.86 9.39 2.23
N VAL A 83 -15.26 8.76 3.32
CA VAL A 83 -16.58 8.99 3.93
C VAL A 83 -16.37 9.83 5.20
N GLU A 84 -16.93 11.06 5.18
CA GLU A 84 -16.84 11.98 6.31
C GLU A 84 -18.19 12.64 6.56
N PRO A 85 -18.87 12.32 7.67
CA PRO A 85 -20.18 12.89 7.99
C PRO A 85 -20.12 14.34 8.49
N ASP A 86 -19.00 14.78 9.07
CA ASP A 86 -18.83 16.17 9.47
C ASP A 86 -18.62 17.05 8.23
N SER A 87 -19.48 18.04 8.07
CA SER A 87 -19.52 18.88 6.88
C SER A 87 -18.29 19.79 6.72
N GLN A 88 -17.68 20.21 7.84
CA GLN A 88 -16.50 21.05 7.81
C GLN A 88 -15.26 20.21 7.41
N LEU A 89 -15.09 19.05 8.05
CA LEU A 89 -14.00 18.12 7.71
C LEU A 89 -14.15 17.59 6.28
N ALA A 90 -15.37 17.31 5.84
CA ALA A 90 -15.66 16.90 4.47
C ALA A 90 -15.26 17.97 3.46
N LYS A 91 -15.57 19.24 3.74
CA LYS A 91 -15.17 20.37 2.88
C LYS A 91 -13.64 20.49 2.79
N GLU A 92 -12.96 20.49 3.95
CA GLU A 92 -11.49 20.59 4.01
C GLU A 92 -10.81 19.45 3.23
N ALA A 93 -11.31 18.23 3.38
CA ALA A 93 -10.80 17.07 2.64
C ALA A 93 -11.08 17.18 1.13
N GLY A 94 -12.25 17.70 0.72
CA GLY A 94 -12.57 17.95 -0.68
C GLY A 94 -11.66 19.02 -1.30
N GLU A 95 -11.36 20.09 -0.57
CA GLU A 95 -10.40 21.13 -0.99
C GLU A 95 -8.97 20.57 -1.10
N ALA A 96 -8.64 19.54 -0.31
CA ALA A 96 -7.38 18.79 -0.42
C ALA A 96 -7.34 17.76 -1.58
N GLY A 97 -8.42 17.66 -2.35
CA GLY A 97 -8.50 16.83 -3.58
C GLY A 97 -8.99 15.41 -3.38
N PHE A 98 -9.59 15.07 -2.23
CA PHE A 98 -10.19 13.75 -2.02
C PHE A 98 -11.62 13.66 -2.60
N ASP A 99 -12.02 12.47 -3.08
CA ASP A 99 -13.43 12.15 -3.39
C ASP A 99 -14.15 11.90 -2.07
N VAL A 100 -14.91 12.89 -1.60
CA VAL A 100 -15.56 12.85 -0.29
C VAL A 100 -17.05 12.59 -0.42
N ARG A 101 -17.56 11.70 0.43
CA ARG A 101 -18.99 11.36 0.53
C ARG A 101 -19.45 11.57 1.99
N PRO A 102 -20.60 12.18 2.21
CA PRO A 102 -21.10 12.40 3.58
C PRO A 102 -21.68 11.14 4.23
N VAL A 103 -22.05 10.14 3.42
CA VAL A 103 -22.70 8.91 3.87
C VAL A 103 -22.14 7.66 3.17
N MET A 104 -22.30 6.53 3.81
CA MET A 104 -21.80 5.23 3.32
C MET A 104 -22.66 4.64 2.18
N THR A 105 -23.94 4.93 2.13
CA THR A 105 -24.97 4.18 1.40
C THR A 105 -24.81 4.05 -0.12
N SER A 106 -23.91 4.79 -0.74
CA SER A 106 -23.70 4.71 -2.19
C SER A 106 -22.26 4.39 -2.61
N VAL A 107 -21.40 4.03 -1.66
CA VAL A 107 -19.94 3.99 -1.90
C VAL A 107 -19.37 2.58 -2.01
N PRO A 108 -19.60 1.66 -1.06
CA PRO A 108 -18.99 0.34 -1.16
C PRO A 108 -19.74 -0.55 -2.17
N ASP A 109 -18.99 -1.13 -3.08
CA ASP A 109 -19.40 -2.26 -3.92
C ASP A 109 -18.77 -3.58 -3.41
N SER A 110 -19.06 -4.70 -4.07
CA SER A 110 -18.53 -6.02 -3.69
C SER A 110 -17.01 -6.15 -3.84
N ASN A 111 -16.34 -5.15 -4.41
CA ASN A 111 -14.89 -5.08 -4.55
C ASN A 111 -14.26 -4.01 -3.64
N ALA A 112 -15.06 -3.43 -2.73
CA ALA A 112 -14.60 -2.40 -1.81
C ALA A 112 -14.04 -2.97 -0.50
N ASP A 113 -12.96 -2.37 -0.03
CA ASP A 113 -12.44 -2.51 1.32
C ASP A 113 -12.77 -1.26 2.12
N VAL A 114 -13.43 -1.40 3.26
CA VAL A 114 -13.81 -0.29 4.15
C VAL A 114 -12.92 -0.27 5.38
N VAL A 115 -12.25 0.85 5.62
CA VAL A 115 -11.35 1.08 6.74
C VAL A 115 -11.85 2.25 7.59
N VAL A 116 -12.32 1.97 8.80
CA VAL A 116 -12.64 3.00 9.78
C VAL A 116 -11.36 3.44 10.48
N THR A 117 -10.98 4.71 10.30
CA THR A 117 -9.68 5.24 10.73
C THR A 117 -9.68 5.94 12.08
N ASP A 118 -10.88 6.17 12.65
CA ASP A 118 -11.04 6.74 14.00
C ASP A 118 -12.13 5.98 14.76
N HIS A 119 -11.79 5.45 15.91
CA HIS A 119 -12.70 4.70 16.77
C HIS A 119 -13.25 5.52 17.96
N HIS A 120 -12.95 6.81 17.99
CA HIS A 120 -13.43 7.75 19.04
C HIS A 120 -14.60 8.63 18.58
N ARG A 121 -15.00 8.53 17.32
CA ARG A 121 -16.09 9.33 16.75
C ARG A 121 -17.45 8.82 17.21
N ASP A 122 -18.34 9.74 17.54
CA ASP A 122 -19.71 9.41 17.95
C ASP A 122 -20.51 8.65 16.87
N GLU A 123 -20.18 8.93 15.61
CA GLU A 123 -20.81 8.28 14.44
C GLU A 123 -20.29 6.87 14.16
N LEU A 124 -19.31 6.37 14.95
CA LEU A 124 -18.66 5.07 14.72
C LEU A 124 -19.64 3.93 14.48
N GLY A 125 -20.64 3.78 15.35
CA GLY A 125 -21.64 2.71 15.27
C GLY A 125 -22.44 2.77 13.98
N VAL A 126 -22.91 3.96 13.61
CA VAL A 126 -23.71 4.19 12.39
C VAL A 126 -22.88 3.89 11.16
N MET A 127 -21.64 4.40 11.08
CA MET A 127 -20.77 4.17 9.93
C MET A 127 -20.42 2.69 9.74
N LEU A 128 -20.13 1.97 10.82
CA LEU A 128 -19.86 0.53 10.76
C LEU A 128 -21.11 -0.30 10.41
N ARG A 129 -22.27 0.02 11.00
CA ARG A 129 -23.54 -0.63 10.63
C ARG A 129 -23.81 -0.49 9.14
N ASP A 130 -23.68 0.72 8.60
CA ASP A 130 -23.95 0.99 7.20
C ASP A 130 -22.91 0.32 6.28
N ALA A 131 -21.64 0.24 6.71
CA ALA A 131 -20.61 -0.52 6.03
C ALA A 131 -20.92 -2.02 5.99
N LEU A 132 -21.37 -2.61 7.11
CA LEU A 132 -21.73 -4.02 7.21
C LEU A 132 -23.01 -4.36 6.40
N ALA A 133 -23.94 -3.41 6.30
CA ALA A 133 -25.15 -3.56 5.48
C ALA A 133 -24.87 -3.39 3.96
N SER A 134 -23.71 -2.88 3.59
CA SER A 134 -23.29 -2.73 2.20
C SER A 134 -22.71 -4.04 1.65
N PRO A 135 -22.56 -4.17 0.31
CA PRO A 135 -21.92 -5.33 -0.30
C PRO A 135 -20.38 -5.34 -0.15
N ALA A 136 -19.80 -4.48 0.68
CA ALA A 136 -18.35 -4.39 0.86
C ALA A 136 -17.70 -5.77 1.09
N ARG A 137 -16.62 -6.02 0.37
CA ARG A 137 -15.83 -7.25 0.50
C ARG A 137 -15.26 -7.41 1.91
N TRP A 138 -14.78 -6.30 2.47
CA TRP A 138 -14.05 -6.29 3.73
C TRP A 138 -14.36 -5.03 4.53
N VAL A 139 -14.53 -5.17 5.83
CA VAL A 139 -14.77 -4.07 6.77
C VAL A 139 -13.84 -4.21 7.97
N GLY A 140 -13.09 -3.17 8.27
CA GLY A 140 -12.22 -3.19 9.43
C GLY A 140 -12.08 -1.83 10.11
N ILE A 141 -11.63 -1.87 11.35
CA ILE A 141 -11.45 -0.69 12.20
C ILE A 141 -10.03 -0.63 12.77
N MET A 142 -9.44 0.55 12.73
CA MET A 142 -8.17 0.82 13.39
C MET A 142 -8.35 0.84 14.91
N GLY A 143 -7.36 0.33 15.61
CA GLY A 143 -7.32 0.36 17.06
C GLY A 143 -6.30 -0.60 17.63
N SER A 144 -5.77 -0.26 18.81
CA SER A 144 -4.80 -1.11 19.49
C SER A 144 -5.43 -2.46 19.89
N PRO A 145 -4.78 -3.60 19.64
CA PRO A 145 -5.28 -4.89 20.09
C PRO A 145 -5.35 -5.02 21.63
N ARG A 146 -4.70 -4.09 22.35
CA ARG A 146 -4.68 -4.06 23.83
C ARG A 146 -5.83 -3.25 24.43
N ALA A 147 -6.52 -2.44 23.63
CA ALA A 147 -7.67 -1.66 24.07
C ALA A 147 -8.97 -2.44 23.86
N GLU A 148 -9.98 -2.17 24.67
CA GLU A 148 -11.33 -2.71 24.42
C GLU A 148 -11.84 -2.31 23.03
N PRO A 149 -12.56 -3.20 22.36
CA PRO A 149 -13.09 -2.94 21.02
C PRO A 149 -14.38 -2.10 21.08
N PRO A 150 -14.32 -0.76 20.88
CA PRO A 150 -15.48 0.13 21.06
C PRO A 150 -16.61 -0.15 20.06
N HIS A 151 -16.29 -0.76 18.93
CA HIS A 151 -17.26 -1.08 17.90
C HIS A 151 -18.29 -2.16 18.33
N ILE A 152 -17.93 -3.04 19.26
CA ILE A 152 -18.83 -4.11 19.71
C ILE A 152 -20.04 -3.49 20.43
N GLU A 153 -19.79 -2.61 21.41
CA GLU A 153 -20.86 -1.92 22.13
C GLU A 153 -21.65 -0.98 21.20
N ALA A 154 -20.95 -0.19 20.38
CA ALA A 154 -21.57 0.75 19.46
C ALA A 154 -22.53 0.07 18.46
N LEU A 155 -22.17 -1.10 17.95
CA LEU A 155 -23.01 -1.88 17.04
C LEU A 155 -24.16 -2.60 17.78
N ALA A 156 -23.89 -3.12 18.98
CA ALA A 156 -24.92 -3.75 19.81
C ALA A 156 -26.04 -2.77 20.20
N LEU A 157 -25.70 -1.53 20.53
CA LEU A 157 -26.68 -0.47 20.82
C LEU A 157 -27.57 -0.14 19.61
N LEU A 158 -27.10 -0.40 18.40
CA LEU A 158 -27.86 -0.23 17.15
C LEU A 158 -28.59 -1.50 16.71
N GLY A 159 -28.60 -2.55 17.54
CA GLY A 159 -29.28 -3.81 17.25
C GLY A 159 -28.63 -4.65 16.15
N VAL A 160 -27.35 -4.47 15.87
CA VAL A 160 -26.62 -5.30 14.91
C VAL A 160 -26.36 -6.66 15.51
N GLU A 161 -26.70 -7.72 14.78
CA GLU A 161 -26.55 -9.10 15.23
C GLU A 161 -25.08 -9.47 15.49
N PRO A 162 -24.76 -10.27 16.52
CA PRO A 162 -23.38 -10.63 16.87
C PRO A 162 -22.58 -11.26 15.71
N GLY A 163 -23.25 -12.02 14.83
CA GLY A 163 -22.65 -12.60 13.64
C GLY A 163 -22.14 -11.54 12.66
N GLU A 164 -22.87 -10.43 12.50
CA GLU A 164 -22.46 -9.31 11.67
C GLU A 164 -21.35 -8.50 12.35
N VAL A 165 -21.43 -8.27 13.67
CA VAL A 165 -20.37 -7.62 14.44
C VAL A 165 -19.03 -8.35 14.28
N ALA A 166 -19.04 -9.68 14.27
CA ALA A 166 -17.85 -10.51 14.11
C ALA A 166 -17.18 -10.38 12.72
N ARG A 167 -17.85 -9.81 11.73
CA ARG A 167 -17.26 -9.51 10.41
C ARG A 167 -16.30 -8.31 10.45
N VAL A 168 -16.37 -7.47 11.48
CA VAL A 168 -15.46 -6.32 11.61
C VAL A 168 -14.08 -6.81 12.01
N GLN A 169 -13.13 -6.63 11.11
CA GLN A 169 -11.73 -7.00 11.35
C GLN A 169 -11.05 -6.02 12.31
N ARG A 170 -10.38 -6.54 13.35
CA ARG A 170 -9.57 -5.79 14.29
C ARG A 170 -8.62 -6.72 15.07
N PRO A 171 -7.32 -6.43 15.22
CA PRO A 171 -6.61 -5.29 14.61
C PRO A 171 -6.48 -5.45 13.09
N ILE A 172 -6.19 -4.34 12.41
CA ILE A 172 -5.97 -4.33 10.95
C ILE A 172 -4.53 -3.91 10.62
N GLY A 173 -4.09 -4.33 9.43
CA GLY A 173 -2.73 -4.05 8.96
C GLY A 173 -1.68 -5.04 9.46
N LEU A 174 -0.49 -4.97 8.86
CA LEU A 174 0.64 -5.80 9.26
C LEU A 174 1.28 -5.29 10.54
N ASN A 175 1.73 -6.19 11.40
CA ASN A 175 2.43 -5.84 12.63
C ASN A 175 3.90 -5.45 12.33
N ILE A 176 4.10 -4.20 11.92
CA ILE A 176 5.43 -3.62 11.63
C ILE A 176 5.90 -2.65 12.73
N GLY A 177 5.18 -2.55 13.84
CA GLY A 177 5.49 -1.60 14.91
C GLY A 177 5.24 -0.13 14.55
N SER A 178 4.32 0.14 13.60
CA SER A 178 3.96 1.48 13.13
C SER A 178 3.52 2.41 14.26
N LYS A 179 3.96 3.68 14.21
CA LYS A 179 3.68 4.71 15.22
C LYS A 179 3.23 6.03 14.62
N THR A 180 3.53 6.29 13.36
CA THR A 180 3.19 7.52 12.67
C THR A 180 2.04 7.31 11.69
N PRO A 181 1.25 8.33 11.35
CA PRO A 181 0.16 8.21 10.39
C PRO A 181 0.56 7.55 9.06
N PRO A 182 1.68 7.93 8.39
CA PRO A 182 2.10 7.26 7.16
C PRO A 182 2.50 5.80 7.35
N GLU A 183 3.17 5.43 8.46
CA GLU A 183 3.52 4.04 8.75
C GLU A 183 2.27 3.18 9.00
N ILE A 184 1.28 3.72 9.74
CA ILE A 184 0.00 3.05 9.98
C ILE A 184 -0.74 2.84 8.65
N ALA A 185 -0.73 3.82 7.77
CA ALA A 185 -1.32 3.72 6.44
C ALA A 185 -0.64 2.64 5.58
N ILE A 186 0.71 2.58 5.59
CA ILE A 186 1.48 1.53 4.90
C ILE A 186 1.13 0.15 5.45
N ALA A 187 1.14 -0.02 6.78
CA ALA A 187 0.81 -1.29 7.41
C ALA A 187 -0.60 -1.76 7.05
N THR A 188 -1.56 -0.84 7.05
CA THR A 188 -2.96 -1.13 6.72
C THR A 188 -3.11 -1.53 5.25
N LEU A 189 -2.56 -0.75 4.33
CA LEU A 189 -2.63 -1.05 2.90
C LEU A 189 -1.94 -2.38 2.56
N ALA A 190 -0.76 -2.63 3.12
CA ALA A 190 -0.05 -3.90 2.93
C ALA A 190 -0.86 -5.09 3.47
N GLY A 191 -1.55 -4.93 4.61
CA GLY A 191 -2.46 -5.93 5.15
C GLY A 191 -3.65 -6.23 4.23
N LEU A 192 -4.26 -5.19 3.66
CA LEU A 192 -5.37 -5.33 2.70
C LEU A 192 -4.92 -6.03 1.40
N ILE A 193 -3.74 -5.69 0.89
CA ILE A 193 -3.16 -6.36 -0.28
C ILE A 193 -2.87 -7.83 0.03
N ALA A 194 -2.32 -8.12 1.21
CA ALA A 194 -2.06 -9.49 1.63
C ALA A 194 -3.35 -10.30 1.74
N ASP A 195 -4.39 -9.74 2.37
CA ASP A 195 -5.71 -10.37 2.49
C ASP A 195 -6.33 -10.66 1.11
N ARG A 196 -6.31 -9.69 0.18
CA ARG A 196 -6.81 -9.89 -1.19
C ARG A 196 -6.06 -10.97 -1.95
N ASN A 197 -4.78 -11.12 -1.69
CA ASN A 197 -3.93 -12.11 -2.33
C ASN A 197 -3.87 -13.45 -1.58
N GLU A 198 -4.68 -13.61 -0.52
CA GLU A 198 -4.72 -14.80 0.33
C GLU A 198 -3.33 -15.14 0.90
N ARG A 199 -2.59 -14.11 1.34
CA ARG A 199 -1.25 -14.23 1.92
C ARG A 199 -1.24 -13.78 3.39
N PRO A 200 -0.45 -14.43 4.26
CA PRO A 200 -0.34 -14.03 5.66
C PRO A 200 0.40 -12.69 5.85
N GLY A 201 1.12 -12.21 4.82
CA GLY A 201 2.05 -11.10 4.94
C GLY A 201 3.37 -11.50 5.63
N GLY A 202 4.33 -10.58 5.70
CA GLY A 202 5.66 -10.83 6.27
C GLY A 202 6.67 -11.38 5.28
N PHE A 203 7.78 -11.94 5.79
CA PHE A 203 8.92 -12.38 4.98
C PHE A 203 8.92 -13.89 4.64
N HIS A 204 7.83 -14.59 4.86
CA HIS A 204 7.70 -16.00 4.53
C HIS A 204 7.08 -16.16 3.14
N PHE A 205 7.88 -16.65 2.20
CA PHE A 205 7.51 -16.88 0.80
C PHE A 205 7.36 -18.39 0.56
N GLY A 206 6.48 -19.04 1.31
CA GLY A 206 6.21 -20.46 1.22
C GLY A 206 5.11 -20.83 0.22
#